data_771b190ddac05a1860db0a7f0752dcfd
#
_entry.id   771b190ddac05a1860db0a7f0752dcfd
#
_cell.length_a   1.000
_cell.length_b   1.000
_cell.length_c   1.000
_cell.angle_alpha   90.00
_cell.angle_beta   90.00
_cell.angle_gamma   90.00
#
_symmetry.space_group_name_H-M   'P 1'
#
loop_
_entity.id
_entity.type
_entity.pdbx_description
1 polymer ?
#
loop_
_entity_poly.entity_id
_entity_poly.type
_entity_poly.pdbx_seq_one_letter_code
_entity_poly.pdbx_strand_id
1 'polypeptide(L)'
;MQGRRSAPISLVLGLVFAAMPALAAPPESREEAARKAAESWLALVDAGQYGQSWDEAAALFKSKVPREKWEQMVASVRGDLGEFQSREFLAMQYTKELPGAPDGEYVVIQFRAAYAKKKSAIETVTPMLDADGRWRVSGYFVK
;
A
#
# COMPACT_ATOMS: atom_id res chain seq x y z
N MET A 1 -46.70 44.88 -54.24
CA MET A 1 -46.18 43.56 -54.36
C MET A 1 -45.42 43.21 -53.05
N GLN A 2 -46.03 42.33 -52.29
CA GLN A 2 -45.55 42.04 -50.92
C GLN A 2 -44.57 40.91 -50.95
N GLY A 3 -43.33 41.17 -50.53
CA GLY A 3 -42.29 40.14 -50.31
C GLY A 3 -42.45 39.52 -48.96
N ARG A 4 -42.85 38.27 -48.93
CA ARG A 4 -42.86 37.46 -47.71
C ARG A 4 -41.41 37.06 -47.33
N ARG A 5 -40.96 37.59 -46.20
CA ARG A 5 -39.71 37.16 -45.59
C ARG A 5 -39.99 35.95 -44.70
N SER A 6 -39.51 34.79 -45.12
CA SER A 6 -39.48 33.57 -44.30
C SER A 6 -38.33 33.63 -43.34
N ALA A 7 -38.61 33.61 -42.06
CA ALA A 7 -37.57 33.47 -41.01
C ALA A 7 -37.20 31.99 -40.84
N PRO A 8 -35.89 31.66 -40.68
CA PRO A 8 -35.50 30.29 -40.37
C PRO A 8 -35.78 29.97 -38.91
N ILE A 9 -36.48 28.87 -38.69
CA ILE A 9 -36.69 28.29 -37.37
C ILE A 9 -35.38 27.58 -36.99
N SER A 10 -34.63 28.17 -36.05
CA SER A 10 -33.47 27.51 -35.45
C SER A 10 -33.93 26.50 -34.40
N LEU A 11 -33.82 25.22 -34.75
CA LEU A 11 -34.04 24.12 -33.81
C LEU A 11 -32.80 24.00 -32.88
N VAL A 12 -32.90 24.49 -31.67
CA VAL A 12 -31.87 24.27 -30.62
C VAL A 12 -32.10 22.88 -30.04
N LEU A 13 -31.30 21.93 -30.48
CA LEU A 13 -31.26 20.58 -29.92
C LEU A 13 -30.53 20.64 -28.58
N GLY A 14 -31.26 20.77 -27.47
CA GLY A 14 -30.71 20.72 -26.13
C GLY A 14 -30.19 19.31 -25.80
N LEU A 15 -28.87 19.15 -25.73
CA LEU A 15 -28.24 17.92 -25.28
C LEU A 15 -28.41 17.82 -23.77
N VAL A 16 -29.39 17.04 -23.31
CA VAL A 16 -29.55 16.73 -21.88
C VAL A 16 -28.48 15.69 -21.52
N PHE A 17 -27.41 16.14 -20.91
CA PHE A 17 -26.45 15.24 -20.24
C PHE A 17 -27.12 14.68 -18.99
N ALA A 18 -27.64 13.46 -19.08
CA ALA A 18 -28.06 12.71 -17.91
C ALA A 18 -26.78 12.34 -17.13
N ALA A 19 -26.56 13.02 -16.00
CA ALA A 19 -25.51 12.62 -15.05
C ALA A 19 -25.87 11.24 -14.50
N MET A 20 -25.16 10.20 -14.95
CA MET A 20 -25.23 8.89 -14.33
C MET A 20 -24.66 9.00 -12.91
N PRO A 21 -25.40 8.53 -11.89
CA PRO A 21 -24.83 8.44 -10.56
C PRO A 21 -23.60 7.51 -10.63
N ALA A 22 -22.43 8.03 -10.28
CA ALA A 22 -21.25 7.19 -10.11
C ALA A 22 -21.56 6.21 -8.97
N LEU A 23 -21.63 4.93 -9.30
CA LEU A 23 -21.68 3.87 -8.28
C LEU A 23 -20.43 4.01 -7.43
N ALA A 24 -20.61 4.36 -6.14
CA ALA A 24 -19.51 4.41 -5.19
C ALA A 24 -18.85 3.03 -5.14
N ALA A 25 -17.52 2.99 -5.21
CA ALA A 25 -16.78 1.74 -5.04
C ALA A 25 -17.12 1.13 -3.66
N PRO A 26 -17.21 -0.23 -3.53
CA PRO A 26 -17.42 -0.84 -2.23
C PRO A 26 -16.31 -0.43 -1.26
N PRO A 27 -16.61 -0.33 0.06
CA PRO A 27 -15.60 0.02 1.05
C PRO A 27 -14.45 -0.98 1.01
N GLU A 28 -13.23 -0.47 1.11
CA GLU A 28 -12.02 -1.28 1.13
C GLU A 28 -12.01 -2.23 2.33
N SER A 29 -11.64 -3.50 2.12
CA SER A 29 -11.46 -4.43 3.23
C SER A 29 -10.25 -4.06 4.08
N ARG A 30 -10.24 -4.50 5.35
CA ARG A 30 -9.10 -4.31 6.24
C ARG A 30 -7.82 -4.95 5.69
N GLU A 31 -7.96 -6.10 5.07
CA GLU A 31 -6.85 -6.84 4.45
C GLU A 31 -6.24 -6.06 3.28
N GLU A 32 -7.07 -5.47 2.44
CA GLU A 32 -6.60 -4.64 1.33
C GLU A 32 -5.97 -3.33 1.83
N ALA A 33 -6.53 -2.70 2.85
CA ALA A 33 -5.95 -1.51 3.48
C ALA A 33 -4.57 -1.82 4.08
N ALA A 34 -4.44 -2.95 4.78
CA ALA A 34 -3.17 -3.43 5.33
C ALA A 34 -2.16 -3.74 4.22
N ARG A 35 -2.60 -4.39 3.14
CA ARG A 35 -1.75 -4.71 1.99
C ARG A 35 -1.21 -3.44 1.32
N LYS A 36 -2.03 -2.45 1.08
CA LYS A 36 -1.60 -1.16 0.54
C LYS A 36 -0.56 -0.47 1.44
N ALA A 37 -0.77 -0.50 2.75
CA ALA A 37 0.19 0.04 3.70
C ALA A 37 1.53 -0.70 3.63
N ALA A 38 1.51 -2.03 3.54
CA ALA A 38 2.72 -2.84 3.39
C ALA A 38 3.45 -2.55 2.07
N GLU A 39 2.74 -2.48 0.95
CA GLU A 39 3.32 -2.19 -0.37
C GLU A 39 3.93 -0.78 -0.44
N SER A 40 3.25 0.22 0.11
CA SER A 40 3.79 1.59 0.21
C SER A 40 5.05 1.66 1.07
N TRP A 41 5.07 0.94 2.19
CA TRP A 41 6.22 0.85 3.07
C TRP A 41 7.40 0.13 2.41
N LEU A 42 7.15 -0.98 1.73
CA LEU A 42 8.17 -1.71 0.98
C LEU A 42 8.80 -0.85 -0.12
N ALA A 43 8.03 0.01 -0.77
CA ALA A 43 8.56 0.94 -1.76
C ALA A 43 9.61 1.90 -1.18
N LEU A 44 9.46 2.34 0.06
CA LEU A 44 10.47 3.14 0.77
C LEU A 44 11.76 2.33 0.99
N VAL A 45 11.62 1.09 1.44
CA VAL A 45 12.78 0.20 1.66
C VAL A 45 13.48 -0.13 0.34
N ASP A 46 12.73 -0.41 -0.73
CA ASP A 46 13.27 -0.67 -2.06
C ASP A 46 14.04 0.52 -2.63
N ALA A 47 13.61 1.74 -2.30
CA ALA A 47 14.27 2.99 -2.70
C ALA A 47 15.47 3.37 -1.81
N GLY A 48 15.79 2.58 -0.78
CA GLY A 48 16.86 2.89 0.15
C GLY A 48 16.51 3.96 1.18
N GLN A 49 15.24 4.34 1.29
CA GLN A 49 14.75 5.33 2.25
C GLN A 49 14.46 4.69 3.62
N TYR A 50 15.49 4.11 4.21
CA TYR A 50 15.38 3.30 5.42
C TYR A 50 14.92 4.10 6.63
N GLY A 51 15.45 5.32 6.82
CA GLY A 51 15.02 6.20 7.90
C GLY A 51 13.55 6.57 7.79
N GLN A 52 13.08 6.92 6.60
CA GLN A 52 11.67 7.23 6.37
C GLN A 52 10.78 5.99 6.59
N SER A 53 11.22 4.79 6.20
CA SER A 53 10.49 3.57 6.47
C SER A 53 10.29 3.33 7.97
N TRP A 54 11.28 3.69 8.80
CA TRP A 54 11.15 3.65 10.26
C TRP A 54 10.16 4.70 10.76
N ASP A 55 10.23 5.92 10.25
CA ASP A 55 9.33 7.01 10.65
C ASP A 55 7.86 6.65 10.38
N GLU A 56 7.59 5.93 9.30
CA GLU A 56 6.25 5.49 8.89
C GLU A 56 5.84 4.11 9.42
N ALA A 57 6.70 3.44 10.18
CA ALA A 57 6.38 2.17 10.80
C ALA A 57 5.42 2.32 11.99
N ALA A 58 4.81 1.21 12.42
CA ALA A 58 3.91 1.18 13.55
C ALA A 58 4.61 1.61 14.85
N ALA A 59 3.84 2.20 15.77
CA ALA A 59 4.36 2.61 17.07
C ALA A 59 5.03 1.46 17.83
N LEU A 60 4.46 0.25 17.75
CA LEU A 60 5.04 -0.96 18.33
C LEU A 60 6.43 -1.24 17.79
N PHE A 61 6.63 -1.17 16.48
CA PHE A 61 7.93 -1.38 15.84
C PHE A 61 8.96 -0.35 16.33
N LYS A 62 8.59 0.92 16.32
CA LYS A 62 9.45 2.03 16.75
C LYS A 62 9.82 1.93 18.22
N SER A 63 8.95 1.38 19.07
CA SER A 63 9.22 1.17 20.50
C SER A 63 10.26 0.07 20.76
N LYS A 64 10.39 -0.90 19.85
CA LYS A 64 11.28 -2.06 20.00
C LYS A 64 12.60 -1.92 19.27
N VAL A 65 12.62 -1.17 18.16
CA VAL A 65 13.80 -1.04 17.30
C VAL A 65 14.14 0.43 17.14
N PRO A 66 15.29 0.89 17.67
CA PRO A 66 15.76 2.25 17.43
C PRO A 66 16.00 2.52 15.94
N ARG A 67 15.77 3.77 15.51
CA ARG A 67 15.89 4.19 14.11
C ARG A 67 17.24 3.81 13.48
N GLU A 68 18.33 4.17 14.13
CA GLU A 68 19.68 3.84 13.64
C GLU A 68 19.92 2.33 13.53
N LYS A 69 19.40 1.58 14.49
CA LYS A 69 19.52 0.11 14.47
C LYS A 69 18.78 -0.47 13.26
N TRP A 70 17.60 0.01 13.00
CA TRP A 70 16.84 -0.39 11.83
C TRP A 70 17.56 -0.04 10.53
N GLU A 71 18.04 1.18 10.38
CA GLU A 71 18.78 1.61 9.20
C GLU A 71 19.99 0.74 8.91
N GLN A 72 20.76 0.41 9.94
CA GLN A 72 21.92 -0.49 9.82
C GLN A 72 21.54 -1.93 9.43
N MET A 73 20.52 -2.48 10.09
CA MET A 73 20.08 -3.86 9.84
C MET A 73 19.52 -4.03 8.44
N VAL A 74 18.64 -3.15 8.01
CA VAL A 74 18.02 -3.26 6.68
C VAL A 74 19.01 -2.96 5.56
N ALA A 75 19.94 -2.03 5.77
CA ALA A 75 21.01 -1.77 4.81
C ALA A 75 21.91 -3.00 4.62
N SER A 76 22.24 -3.70 5.70
CA SER A 76 23.03 -4.95 5.65
C SER A 76 22.28 -6.05 4.89
N VAL A 77 21.03 -6.31 5.23
CA VAL A 77 20.19 -7.33 4.57
C VAL A 77 20.02 -7.02 3.09
N ARG A 78 19.69 -5.78 2.74
CA ARG A 78 19.50 -5.36 1.34
C ARG A 78 20.80 -5.36 0.56
N GLY A 79 21.93 -5.06 1.19
CA GLY A 79 23.26 -5.19 0.59
C GLY A 79 23.58 -6.63 0.19
N ASP A 80 23.25 -7.59 1.05
CA ASP A 80 23.46 -9.01 0.79
C ASP A 80 22.52 -9.56 -0.30
N LEU A 81 21.28 -9.06 -0.38
CA LEU A 81 20.31 -9.44 -1.41
C LEU A 81 20.61 -8.79 -2.78
N GLY A 82 21.24 -7.64 -2.78
CA GLY A 82 21.46 -6.83 -3.98
C GLY A 82 20.21 -6.03 -4.40
N GLU A 83 20.27 -5.45 -5.58
CA GLU A 83 19.21 -4.61 -6.11
C GLU A 83 17.88 -5.34 -6.21
N PHE A 84 16.80 -4.71 -5.73
CA PHE A 84 15.43 -5.18 -5.90
C PHE A 84 15.02 -5.20 -7.37
N GLN A 85 14.41 -6.28 -7.82
CA GLN A 85 13.99 -6.48 -9.20
C GLN A 85 12.47 -6.59 -9.36
N SER A 86 11.82 -7.45 -8.56
CA SER A 86 10.38 -7.68 -8.66
C SER A 86 9.79 -8.27 -7.39
N ARG A 87 8.48 -8.15 -7.24
CA ARG A 87 7.71 -8.70 -6.11
C ARG A 87 6.37 -9.23 -6.60
N GLU A 88 6.01 -10.40 -6.10
CA GLU A 88 4.73 -11.06 -6.35
C GLU A 88 4.02 -11.33 -5.03
N PHE A 89 2.75 -10.98 -4.94
CA PHE A 89 1.91 -11.32 -3.79
C PHE A 89 1.67 -12.82 -3.74
N LEU A 90 1.82 -13.44 -2.57
CA LEU A 90 1.57 -14.86 -2.36
C LEU A 90 0.33 -15.12 -1.51
N ALA A 91 0.27 -14.54 -0.31
CA ALA A 91 -0.80 -14.79 0.64
C ALA A 91 -0.87 -13.70 1.69
N MET A 92 -2.02 -13.56 2.32
CA MET A 92 -2.20 -12.75 3.53
C MET A 92 -3.20 -13.38 4.48
N GLN A 93 -3.01 -13.14 5.77
CA GLN A 93 -3.88 -13.65 6.82
C GLN A 93 -4.07 -12.60 7.90
N TYR A 94 -5.34 -12.27 8.17
CA TYR A 94 -5.71 -11.46 9.32
C TYR A 94 -5.66 -12.27 10.61
N THR A 95 -5.18 -11.68 11.68
CA THR A 95 -5.19 -12.27 13.02
C THR A 95 -5.26 -11.18 14.10
N LYS A 96 -5.82 -11.52 15.24
CA LYS A 96 -5.83 -10.64 16.42
C LYS A 96 -4.71 -10.94 17.40
N GLU A 97 -4.02 -12.04 17.20
CA GLU A 97 -2.97 -12.53 18.09
C GLU A 97 -1.73 -12.92 17.28
N LEU A 98 -0.56 -12.46 17.73
CA LEU A 98 0.72 -12.90 17.23
C LEU A 98 1.65 -13.25 18.40
N PRO A 99 2.44 -14.35 18.31
CA PRO A 99 3.42 -14.67 19.33
C PRO A 99 4.39 -13.51 19.58
N GLY A 100 4.55 -13.12 20.84
CA GLY A 100 5.49 -12.07 21.24
C GLY A 100 5.02 -10.63 20.97
N ALA A 101 3.79 -10.43 20.54
CA ALA A 101 3.19 -9.12 20.32
C ALA A 101 1.92 -8.94 21.16
N PRO A 102 1.52 -7.71 21.48
CA PRO A 102 0.24 -7.46 22.16
C PRO A 102 -0.94 -7.83 21.27
N ASP A 103 -2.07 -8.17 21.87
CA ASP A 103 -3.31 -8.37 21.14
C ASP A 103 -3.68 -7.09 20.38
N GLY A 104 -4.22 -7.25 19.18
CA GLY A 104 -4.54 -6.14 18.30
C GLY A 104 -5.13 -6.63 16.99
N GLU A 105 -4.92 -5.88 15.93
CA GLU A 105 -5.29 -6.30 14.58
C GLU A 105 -4.06 -6.30 13.70
N TYR A 106 -3.78 -7.45 13.09
CA TYR A 106 -2.60 -7.70 12.26
C TYR A 106 -2.99 -8.36 10.96
N VAL A 107 -2.25 -8.08 9.91
CA VAL A 107 -2.31 -8.85 8.67
C VAL A 107 -0.90 -9.32 8.35
N VAL A 108 -0.69 -10.63 8.33
CA VAL A 108 0.61 -11.23 7.95
C VAL A 108 0.59 -11.43 6.44
N ILE A 109 1.49 -10.76 5.73
CA ILE A 109 1.53 -10.78 4.26
C ILE A 109 2.84 -11.38 3.80
N GLN A 110 2.75 -12.30 2.85
CA GLN A 110 3.92 -12.90 2.20
C GLN A 110 3.99 -12.50 0.73
N PHE A 111 5.20 -12.14 0.32
CA PHE A 111 5.56 -11.88 -1.07
C PHE A 111 6.73 -12.77 -1.48
N ARG A 112 6.75 -13.16 -2.74
CA ARG A 112 7.97 -13.64 -3.38
C ARG A 112 8.66 -12.47 -4.05
N ALA A 113 9.92 -12.24 -3.70
CA ALA A 113 10.70 -11.16 -4.27
C ALA A 113 11.94 -11.71 -4.98
N ALA A 114 12.35 -11.02 -6.03
CA ALA A 114 13.60 -11.26 -6.73
C ALA A 114 14.55 -10.08 -6.51
N TYR A 115 15.77 -10.41 -6.17
CA TYR A 115 16.89 -9.47 -6.00
C TYR A 115 18.05 -9.89 -6.89
N ALA A 116 18.95 -8.97 -7.19
CA ALA A 116 20.10 -9.25 -8.07
C ALA A 116 20.94 -10.46 -7.62
N LYS A 117 21.12 -10.64 -6.31
CA LYS A 117 21.92 -11.74 -5.71
C LYS A 117 21.07 -12.89 -5.18
N LYS A 118 19.74 -12.74 -5.14
CA LYS A 118 18.81 -13.79 -4.70
C LYS A 118 17.54 -13.73 -5.52
N LYS A 119 17.38 -14.69 -6.44
CA LYS A 119 16.31 -14.71 -7.43
C LYS A 119 14.94 -15.09 -6.87
N SER A 120 14.90 -15.75 -5.72
CA SER A 120 13.65 -16.12 -5.05
C SER A 120 13.82 -16.00 -3.54
N ALA A 121 13.29 -14.94 -2.99
CA ALA A 121 13.23 -14.70 -1.55
C ALA A 121 11.77 -14.63 -1.11
N ILE A 122 11.49 -15.02 0.12
CA ILE A 122 10.17 -14.83 0.73
C ILE A 122 10.27 -13.66 1.71
N GLU A 123 9.52 -12.60 1.43
CA GLU A 123 9.35 -11.47 2.33
C GLU A 123 8.08 -11.65 3.14
N THR A 124 8.18 -11.52 4.46
CA THR A 124 7.03 -11.47 5.35
C THR A 124 6.93 -10.07 5.94
N VAL A 125 5.84 -9.41 5.65
CA VAL A 125 5.53 -8.04 6.12
C VAL A 125 4.25 -8.10 6.94
N THR A 126 4.27 -7.52 8.13
CA THR A 126 3.14 -7.58 9.05
C THR A 126 2.68 -6.17 9.42
N PRO A 127 1.74 -5.58 8.67
CA PRO A 127 1.04 -4.39 9.11
C PRO A 127 0.16 -4.68 10.33
N MET A 128 0.03 -3.68 11.19
CA MET A 128 -0.94 -3.66 12.29
C MET A 128 -1.78 -2.39 12.25
N LEU A 129 -2.97 -2.45 12.84
CA LEU A 129 -3.81 -1.29 13.01
C LEU A 129 -3.34 -0.51 14.23
N ASP A 130 -2.81 0.69 14.02
CA ASP A 130 -2.40 1.60 15.09
C ASP A 130 -3.61 2.25 15.77
N ALA A 131 -3.39 2.84 16.94
CA ALA A 131 -4.43 3.48 17.76
C ALA A 131 -5.20 4.60 17.04
N ASP A 132 -4.58 5.24 16.04
CA ASP A 132 -5.21 6.26 15.20
C ASP A 132 -6.06 5.71 14.04
N GLY A 133 -6.22 4.38 13.96
CA GLY A 133 -6.99 3.72 12.90
C GLY A 133 -6.25 3.53 11.57
N ARG A 134 -4.95 3.79 11.52
CA ARG A 134 -4.13 3.59 10.33
C ARG A 134 -3.34 2.28 10.40
N TRP A 135 -3.28 1.58 9.28
CA TRP A 135 -2.42 0.42 9.12
C TRP A 135 -0.97 0.85 8.93
N ARG A 136 -0.04 0.27 9.72
CA ARG A 136 1.40 0.52 9.63
C ARG A 136 2.17 -0.77 9.86
N VAL A 137 3.32 -0.88 9.22
CA VAL A 137 4.17 -2.07 9.34
C VAL A 137 4.75 -2.19 10.74
N SER A 138 4.52 -3.34 11.38
CA SER A 138 5.04 -3.71 12.70
C SER A 138 6.12 -4.78 12.65
N GLY A 139 6.32 -5.43 11.51
CA GLY A 139 7.33 -6.47 11.35
C GLY A 139 7.69 -6.70 9.89
N TYR A 140 8.95 -7.06 9.66
CA TYR A 140 9.50 -7.37 8.35
C TYR A 140 10.67 -8.31 8.45
N PHE A 141 10.69 -9.37 7.64
CA PHE A 141 11.86 -10.19 7.46
C PHE A 141 11.89 -10.85 6.08
N VAL A 142 13.08 -11.30 5.67
CA VAL A 142 13.34 -11.95 4.37
C VAL A 142 14.08 -13.27 4.62
N LYS A 143 13.65 -14.32 3.89
CA LYS A 143 14.33 -15.63 3.83
C LYS A 143 14.77 -15.95 2.42
#